data_6572160734de3baa178713cc11bdbbb3
#
_entry.id   6572160734de3baa178713cc11bdbbb3
#
_cell.length_a   1.000
_cell.length_b   1.000
_cell.length_c   1.000
_cell.angle_alpha   90.00
_cell.angle_beta   90.00
_cell.angle_gamma   90.00
#
_symmetry.space_group_name_H-M   'P 1'
#
loop_
_entity.id
_entity.type
_entity.pdbx_description
1 polymer ?
#
loop_
_entity_poly.entity_id
_entity_poly.type
_entity_poly.pdbx_seq_one_letter_code
_entity_poly.pdbx_strand_id
1 'polypeptide(L)'
;DKGKKRKYDFIVPYQSRRDGAKVFVQSQFYAGDSGSVSHKVVDQTDSSRTVTLRKFPQAVFMEYLDGAGYYSSLNGDLRKMLSKPTTKDFFQIKTAPLKLRRELQGINFVTTLEIEHAILRSSGNRDEIVQVLLDEGYTQEEINTAIDFSIENASINTDESGNLKIKPERIPIVRRYCFLDLIANYGQTIETGIGYLIVAGYSHTWGLPQADLVRIALDRIPNLQNYWQKPVDPFDDIQWLINLGFIKTM
;
A
#
# COMPACT_ATOMS: atom_id res chain seq x y z
N ASP A 1 18.50 -0.39 -32.99
CA ASP A 1 18.97 0.55 -31.97
C ASP A 1 19.20 -0.20 -30.68
N LYS A 2 20.45 -0.54 -30.33
CA LYS A 2 20.83 -1.24 -29.10
C LYS A 2 20.95 -0.23 -27.95
N GLY A 3 19.92 0.59 -27.71
CA GLY A 3 19.89 1.48 -26.57
C GLY A 3 20.04 0.68 -25.27
N LYS A 4 20.88 1.16 -24.35
CA LYS A 4 21.05 0.54 -23.04
C LYS A 4 19.70 0.48 -22.34
N LYS A 5 19.10 -0.71 -22.26
CA LYS A 5 17.81 -0.92 -21.58
C LYS A 5 18.02 -0.83 -20.07
N ARG A 6 17.28 0.02 -19.41
CA ARG A 6 17.19 0.03 -17.96
C ARG A 6 16.42 -1.22 -17.51
N LYS A 7 16.88 -1.89 -16.47
CA LYS A 7 16.19 -3.02 -15.86
C LYS A 7 15.21 -2.50 -14.80
N TYR A 8 14.14 -3.22 -14.61
CA TYR A 8 13.24 -3.00 -13.47
C TYR A 8 13.75 -3.79 -12.26
N ASP A 9 13.60 -3.23 -11.09
CA ASP A 9 14.03 -3.86 -9.85
C ASP A 9 12.97 -4.84 -9.33
N PHE A 10 11.69 -4.47 -9.52
CA PHE A 10 10.56 -5.33 -9.18
C PHE A 10 9.52 -5.35 -10.29
N ILE A 11 8.86 -6.50 -10.44
CA ILE A 11 7.72 -6.71 -11.34
C ILE A 11 6.67 -7.47 -10.54
N VAL A 12 5.46 -6.94 -10.43
CA VAL A 12 4.37 -7.57 -9.67
C VAL A 12 3.14 -7.67 -10.56
N PRO A 13 2.53 -8.84 -10.68
CA PRO A 13 3.03 -10.15 -10.32
C PRO A 13 4.15 -10.64 -11.25
N TYR A 14 5.13 -11.35 -10.68
CA TYR A 14 6.30 -11.80 -11.46
C TYR A 14 5.96 -12.96 -12.40
N GLN A 15 5.24 -13.95 -11.91
CA GLN A 15 4.99 -15.23 -12.63
C GLN A 15 3.65 -15.30 -13.35
N SER A 16 2.82 -14.28 -13.27
CA SER A 16 1.51 -14.37 -13.92
C SER A 16 1.57 -14.18 -15.43
N ARG A 17 0.43 -14.50 -16.05
CA ARG A 17 0.09 -14.43 -17.48
C ARG A 17 0.90 -13.40 -18.26
N ARG A 18 1.45 -13.82 -19.41
CA ARG A 18 2.27 -12.92 -20.25
C ARG A 18 1.59 -11.63 -20.64
N ASP A 19 0.25 -11.62 -20.70
CA ASP A 19 -0.57 -10.50 -21.20
C ASP A 19 -1.35 -9.77 -20.10
N GLY A 20 -1.14 -10.13 -18.83
CA GLY A 20 -1.82 -9.47 -17.69
C GLY A 20 -1.22 -8.11 -17.35
N ALA A 21 -2.03 -7.27 -16.70
CA ALA A 21 -1.57 -6.01 -16.14
C ALA A 21 -0.47 -6.27 -15.08
N LYS A 22 0.59 -5.46 -15.12
CA LYS A 22 1.72 -5.58 -14.21
C LYS A 22 2.21 -4.23 -13.73
N VAL A 23 2.61 -4.17 -12.48
CA VAL A 23 3.34 -3.03 -11.92
C VAL A 23 4.83 -3.28 -12.05
N PHE A 24 5.50 -2.36 -12.71
CA PHE A 24 6.95 -2.34 -12.89
C PHE A 24 7.53 -1.24 -12.01
N VAL A 25 8.39 -1.61 -11.07
CA VAL A 25 9.02 -0.68 -10.12
C VAL A 25 10.49 -0.51 -10.46
N GLN A 26 10.90 0.76 -10.52
CA GLN A 26 12.31 1.16 -10.62
C GLN A 26 12.72 1.81 -9.31
N SER A 27 13.80 1.33 -8.73
CA SER A 27 14.29 1.70 -7.41
C SER A 27 15.48 2.64 -7.53
N GLN A 28 15.48 3.73 -6.77
CA GLN A 28 16.58 4.69 -6.73
C GLN A 28 16.73 5.24 -5.31
N PHE A 29 17.96 5.22 -4.84
CA PHE A 29 18.33 5.83 -3.58
C PHE A 29 19.49 6.82 -3.78
N TYR A 30 19.30 8.06 -3.34
CA TYR A 30 20.31 9.09 -3.41
C TYR A 30 20.55 9.74 -2.05
N ALA A 31 21.72 9.47 -1.46
CA ALA A 31 22.11 10.03 -0.16
C ALA A 31 22.70 11.45 -0.27
N GLY A 32 23.15 11.88 -1.45
CA GLY A 32 23.82 13.17 -1.65
C GLY A 32 24.02 13.51 -3.14
N ASP A 33 24.93 14.42 -3.46
CA ASP A 33 25.19 14.90 -4.80
C ASP A 33 25.70 13.80 -5.75
N SER A 34 24.87 13.42 -6.72
CA SER A 34 25.23 12.48 -7.78
C SER A 34 24.66 12.90 -9.14
N GLY A 35 24.71 14.19 -9.44
CA GLY A 35 24.03 14.84 -10.56
C GLY A 35 24.19 14.19 -11.94
N SER A 36 25.35 13.58 -12.26
CA SER A 36 25.56 12.99 -13.59
C SER A 36 24.86 11.63 -13.81
N VAL A 37 24.53 10.93 -12.76
CA VAL A 37 23.87 9.61 -12.84
C VAL A 37 22.37 9.76 -13.05
N SER A 38 21.75 10.74 -12.42
CA SER A 38 20.31 10.96 -12.48
C SER A 38 19.81 11.35 -13.88
N HIS A 39 20.52 12.24 -14.58
CA HIS A 39 20.15 12.65 -15.94
C HIS A 39 20.10 11.47 -16.91
N LYS A 40 21.11 10.60 -16.89
CA LYS A 40 21.13 9.38 -17.74
C LYS A 40 19.97 8.43 -17.42
N VAL A 41 19.60 8.34 -16.18
CA VAL A 41 18.49 7.50 -15.71
C VAL A 41 17.16 8.02 -16.24
N VAL A 42 16.93 9.33 -16.18
CA VAL A 42 15.70 9.94 -16.70
C VAL A 42 15.53 9.69 -18.20
N ASP A 43 16.61 9.83 -18.98
CA ASP A 43 16.56 9.65 -20.44
C ASP A 43 16.36 8.17 -20.84
N GLN A 44 16.99 7.24 -20.11
CA GLN A 44 16.87 5.79 -20.38
C GLN A 44 15.49 5.23 -20.01
N THR A 45 14.77 5.88 -19.09
CA THR A 45 13.46 5.44 -18.61
C THR A 45 12.44 5.36 -19.75
N ASP A 46 12.35 6.38 -20.60
CA ASP A 46 11.35 6.42 -21.68
C ASP A 46 11.56 5.32 -22.72
N SER A 47 12.80 5.08 -23.11
CA SER A 47 13.14 4.00 -24.06
C SER A 47 12.79 2.63 -23.49
N SER A 48 13.08 2.38 -22.22
CA SER A 48 12.78 1.12 -21.55
C SER A 48 11.26 0.90 -21.41
N ARG A 49 10.52 1.93 -21.03
CA ARG A 49 9.06 1.87 -20.89
C ARG A 49 8.35 1.66 -22.21
N THR A 50 8.80 2.34 -23.28
CA THR A 50 8.26 2.13 -24.63
C THR A 50 8.39 0.68 -25.07
N VAL A 51 9.53 0.04 -24.82
CA VAL A 51 9.75 -1.38 -25.13
C VAL A 51 8.86 -2.27 -24.27
N THR A 52 8.68 -1.92 -23.00
CA THR A 52 7.84 -2.69 -22.06
C THR A 52 6.37 -2.60 -22.46
N LEU A 53 5.86 -1.41 -22.81
CA LEU A 53 4.47 -1.19 -23.23
C LEU A 53 4.11 -1.96 -24.51
N ARG A 54 5.07 -2.19 -25.42
CA ARG A 54 4.83 -3.05 -26.59
C ARG A 54 4.57 -4.51 -26.21
N LYS A 55 5.15 -4.97 -25.10
CA LYS A 55 5.00 -6.35 -24.60
C LYS A 55 3.89 -6.48 -23.57
N PHE A 56 3.67 -5.46 -22.77
CA PHE A 56 2.68 -5.35 -21.71
C PHE A 56 1.91 -4.03 -21.86
N PRO A 57 0.89 -3.97 -22.72
CA PRO A 57 0.17 -2.72 -23.00
C PRO A 57 -0.49 -2.08 -21.77
N GLN A 58 -0.82 -2.89 -20.75
CA GLN A 58 -1.42 -2.44 -19.49
C GLN A 58 -0.37 -2.27 -18.37
N ALA A 59 0.91 -2.12 -18.71
CA ALA A 59 1.96 -1.93 -17.70
C ALA A 59 1.79 -0.62 -16.94
N VAL A 60 1.87 -0.71 -15.62
CA VAL A 60 1.90 0.43 -14.70
C VAL A 60 3.35 0.63 -14.24
N PHE A 61 3.86 1.85 -14.32
CA PHE A 61 5.23 2.16 -13.91
C PHE A 61 5.22 3.03 -12.66
N MET A 62 5.92 2.55 -11.65
CA MET A 62 6.13 3.27 -10.39
C MET A 62 7.61 3.49 -10.13
N GLU A 63 7.93 4.63 -9.53
CA GLU A 63 9.28 4.93 -9.05
C GLU A 63 9.34 4.75 -7.52
N TYR A 64 10.25 3.91 -7.04
CA TYR A 64 10.64 3.91 -5.64
C TYR A 64 11.82 4.87 -5.49
N LEU A 65 11.57 5.99 -4.83
CA LEU A 65 12.52 7.09 -4.71
C LEU A 65 12.78 7.39 -3.24
N ASP A 66 13.99 7.15 -2.78
CA ASP A 66 14.36 7.45 -1.40
C ASP A 66 15.73 8.14 -1.31
N GLY A 67 15.95 8.85 -0.21
CA GLY A 67 17.18 9.57 0.07
C GLY A 67 17.06 11.09 -0.02
N ALA A 68 17.87 11.78 0.77
CA ALA A 68 17.84 13.24 0.93
C ALA A 68 18.28 14.00 -0.34
N GLY A 69 19.04 13.37 -1.24
CA GLY A 69 19.56 14.01 -2.44
C GLY A 69 18.50 14.55 -3.39
N TYR A 70 17.29 13.98 -3.40
CA TYR A 70 16.20 14.50 -4.22
C TYR A 70 15.66 15.86 -3.76
N TYR A 71 15.85 16.22 -2.52
CA TYR A 71 15.42 17.52 -2.00
C TYR A 71 16.41 18.65 -2.30
N SER A 72 17.68 18.34 -2.43
CA SER A 72 18.74 19.36 -2.59
C SER A 72 19.15 19.54 -4.05
N SER A 73 19.86 18.59 -4.63
CA SER A 73 20.52 18.73 -5.93
C SER A 73 19.73 18.15 -7.10
N LEU A 74 18.88 17.15 -6.85
CA LEU A 74 18.18 16.40 -7.90
C LEU A 74 16.70 16.80 -8.09
N ASN A 75 16.27 17.92 -7.54
CA ASN A 75 14.87 18.38 -7.63
C ASN A 75 14.38 18.49 -9.09
N GLY A 76 15.23 18.97 -10.00
CA GLY A 76 14.90 19.04 -11.43
C GLY A 76 14.67 17.68 -12.07
N ASP A 77 15.48 16.69 -11.73
CA ASP A 77 15.35 15.32 -12.26
C ASP A 77 14.16 14.59 -11.66
N LEU A 78 13.89 14.80 -10.36
CA LEU A 78 12.67 14.31 -9.73
C LEU A 78 11.44 14.84 -10.45
N ARG A 79 11.36 16.14 -10.68
CA ARG A 79 10.23 16.75 -11.41
C ARG A 79 10.09 16.19 -12.82
N LYS A 80 11.19 16.01 -13.56
CA LYS A 80 11.18 15.40 -14.89
C LYS A 80 10.66 13.96 -14.85
N MET A 81 11.09 13.16 -13.88
CA MET A 81 10.60 11.77 -13.74
C MET A 81 9.11 11.73 -13.42
N LEU A 82 8.65 12.55 -12.50
CA LEU A 82 7.24 12.60 -12.09
C LEU A 82 6.34 13.21 -13.17
N SER A 83 6.86 14.10 -14.02
CA SER A 83 6.09 14.68 -15.14
C SER A 83 5.97 13.78 -16.36
N LYS A 84 6.65 12.62 -16.39
CA LYS A 84 6.55 11.70 -17.52
C LYS A 84 5.15 11.09 -17.61
N PRO A 85 4.50 11.11 -18.80
CA PRO A 85 3.15 10.54 -18.95
C PRO A 85 3.07 9.06 -18.57
N THR A 86 4.18 8.35 -18.63
CA THR A 86 4.26 6.92 -18.27
C THR A 86 4.48 6.66 -16.78
N THR A 87 4.84 7.68 -15.99
CA THR A 87 4.98 7.52 -14.53
C THR A 87 3.60 7.62 -13.89
N LYS A 88 3.12 6.52 -13.31
CA LYS A 88 1.83 6.51 -12.62
C LYS A 88 1.90 7.23 -11.28
N ASP A 89 2.88 6.88 -10.46
CA ASP A 89 3.15 7.52 -9.16
C ASP A 89 4.58 7.19 -8.70
N PHE A 90 4.96 7.74 -7.58
CA PHE A 90 6.17 7.36 -6.84
C PHE A 90 5.85 7.04 -5.39
N PHE A 91 6.71 6.25 -4.77
CA PHE A 91 6.59 5.93 -3.35
C PHE A 91 7.97 5.86 -2.69
N GLN A 92 7.95 6.00 -1.39
CA GLN A 92 9.07 5.82 -0.48
C GLN A 92 8.73 4.65 0.45
N ILE A 93 9.69 4.16 1.24
CA ILE A 93 9.46 3.03 2.14
C ILE A 93 8.25 3.24 3.07
N LYS A 94 8.07 4.47 3.57
CA LYS A 94 6.93 4.81 4.43
C LYS A 94 5.59 4.83 3.72
N THR A 95 5.55 5.15 2.43
CA THR A 95 4.32 5.30 1.66
C THR A 95 4.01 4.09 0.78
N ALA A 96 4.93 3.12 0.69
CA ALA A 96 4.75 1.89 -0.09
C ALA A 96 3.45 1.14 0.26
N PRO A 97 3.11 0.93 1.55
CA PRO A 97 1.90 0.20 1.92
C PRO A 97 0.60 0.87 1.48
N LEU A 98 0.64 2.16 1.16
CA LEU A 98 -0.51 2.88 0.65
C LEU A 98 -0.46 3.00 -0.88
N LYS A 99 0.62 3.57 -1.42
CA LYS A 99 0.72 3.92 -2.84
C LYS A 99 0.93 2.70 -3.75
N LEU A 100 1.91 1.85 -3.45
CA LEU A 100 2.14 0.63 -4.22
C LEU A 100 0.93 -0.31 -4.12
N ARG A 101 0.39 -0.46 -2.93
CA ARG A 101 -0.78 -1.31 -2.71
C ARG A 101 -1.99 -0.85 -3.53
N ARG A 102 -2.28 0.45 -3.62
CA ARG A 102 -3.36 0.98 -4.48
C ARG A 102 -3.18 0.63 -5.95
N GLU A 103 -1.97 0.70 -6.46
CA GLU A 103 -1.71 0.33 -7.85
C GLU A 103 -1.83 -1.19 -8.07
N LEU A 104 -1.48 -2.02 -7.07
CA LEU A 104 -1.72 -3.46 -7.10
C LEU A 104 -3.23 -3.78 -7.08
N GLN A 105 -3.99 -3.10 -6.23
CA GLN A 105 -5.46 -3.18 -6.22
C GLN A 105 -6.04 -2.80 -7.59
N GLY A 106 -5.54 -1.72 -8.19
CA GLY A 106 -5.99 -1.25 -9.52
C GLY A 106 -5.75 -2.22 -10.67
N ILE A 107 -4.87 -3.21 -10.49
CA ILE A 107 -4.65 -4.31 -11.46
C ILE A 107 -5.25 -5.64 -10.99
N ASN A 108 -6.15 -5.62 -10.02
CA ASN A 108 -6.80 -6.78 -9.41
C ASN A 108 -5.81 -7.78 -8.77
N PHE A 109 -4.70 -7.31 -8.21
CA PHE A 109 -3.75 -8.15 -7.50
C PHE A 109 -4.07 -8.15 -6.01
N VAL A 110 -4.51 -9.29 -5.48
CA VAL A 110 -4.80 -9.49 -4.06
C VAL A 110 -3.52 -9.84 -3.31
N THR A 111 -3.12 -9.02 -2.35
CA THR A 111 -1.99 -9.33 -1.46
C THR A 111 -2.48 -10.09 -0.22
N THR A 112 -1.55 -10.71 0.52
CA THR A 112 -1.88 -11.33 1.81
C THR A 112 -2.56 -10.34 2.77
N LEU A 113 -2.21 -9.06 2.70
CA LEU A 113 -2.80 -8.04 3.57
C LEU A 113 -4.29 -7.82 3.28
N GLU A 114 -4.75 -7.88 2.02
CA GLU A 114 -6.17 -7.83 1.67
C GLU A 114 -6.93 -9.04 2.27
N ILE A 115 -6.35 -10.24 2.19
CA ILE A 115 -6.92 -11.43 2.84
C ILE A 115 -7.02 -11.24 4.36
N GLU A 116 -5.95 -10.77 5.00
CA GLU A 116 -5.92 -10.51 6.44
C GLU A 116 -6.94 -9.44 6.86
N HIS A 117 -7.12 -8.38 6.07
CA HIS A 117 -8.15 -7.36 6.32
C HIS A 117 -9.56 -7.93 6.15
N ALA A 118 -9.79 -8.80 5.17
CA ALA A 118 -11.07 -9.48 5.01
C ALA A 118 -11.36 -10.41 6.20
N ILE A 119 -10.35 -11.10 6.76
CA ILE A 119 -10.48 -11.88 8.01
C ILE A 119 -10.87 -10.98 9.18
N LEU A 120 -10.29 -9.78 9.32
CA LEU A 120 -10.70 -8.83 10.38
C LEU A 120 -12.16 -8.37 10.24
N ARG A 121 -12.68 -8.31 9.03
CA ARG A 121 -14.03 -7.82 8.71
C ARG A 121 -15.09 -8.91 8.69
N SER A 122 -14.67 -10.16 8.79
CA SER A 122 -15.51 -11.36 8.78
C SER A 122 -15.30 -12.21 10.05
N SER A 123 -16.00 -13.35 10.12
CA SER A 123 -15.78 -14.35 11.18
C SER A 123 -14.56 -15.25 10.94
N GLY A 124 -13.86 -15.05 9.80
CA GLY A 124 -12.82 -15.96 9.31
C GLY A 124 -13.36 -17.05 8.39
N ASN A 125 -14.67 -17.11 8.18
CA ASN A 125 -15.28 -18.02 7.21
C ASN A 125 -14.80 -17.70 5.80
N ARG A 126 -14.39 -18.73 5.04
CA ARG A 126 -13.81 -18.54 3.69
C ARG A 126 -14.80 -17.87 2.74
N ASP A 127 -16.07 -18.23 2.78
CA ASP A 127 -17.09 -17.68 1.87
C ASP A 127 -17.36 -16.20 2.17
N GLU A 128 -17.37 -15.81 3.45
CA GLU A 128 -17.51 -14.41 3.86
C GLU A 128 -16.30 -13.58 3.40
N ILE A 129 -15.07 -14.12 3.54
CA ILE A 129 -13.85 -13.46 3.09
C ILE A 129 -13.89 -13.25 1.56
N VAL A 130 -14.28 -14.29 0.83
CA VAL A 130 -14.44 -14.20 -0.62
C VAL A 130 -15.46 -13.12 -0.98
N GLN A 131 -16.62 -13.10 -0.31
CA GLN A 131 -17.66 -12.11 -0.60
C GLN A 131 -17.18 -10.68 -0.32
N VAL A 132 -16.49 -10.43 0.81
CA VAL A 132 -15.90 -9.12 1.14
C VAL A 132 -14.98 -8.63 0.02
N LEU A 133 -14.13 -9.50 -0.53
CA LEU A 133 -13.18 -9.14 -1.57
C LEU A 133 -13.83 -9.01 -2.96
N LEU A 134 -14.87 -9.80 -3.25
CA LEU A 134 -15.70 -9.60 -4.46
C LEU A 134 -16.39 -8.23 -4.45
N ASP A 135 -16.93 -7.81 -3.31
CA ASP A 135 -17.57 -6.51 -3.14
C ASP A 135 -16.56 -5.35 -3.28
N GLU A 136 -15.28 -5.59 -3.02
CA GLU A 136 -14.18 -4.66 -3.28
C GLU A 136 -13.72 -4.65 -4.75
N GLY A 137 -14.27 -5.53 -5.59
CA GLY A 137 -14.03 -5.55 -7.03
C GLY A 137 -12.93 -6.52 -7.49
N TYR A 138 -12.40 -7.38 -6.61
CA TYR A 138 -11.47 -8.43 -7.02
C TYR A 138 -12.18 -9.58 -7.72
N THR A 139 -11.42 -10.35 -8.51
CA THR A 139 -11.96 -11.52 -9.18
C THR A 139 -11.87 -12.76 -8.28
N GLN A 140 -12.82 -13.68 -8.43
CA GLN A 140 -12.85 -14.95 -7.68
C GLN A 140 -11.55 -15.75 -7.87
N GLU A 141 -11.00 -15.76 -9.09
CA GLU A 141 -9.77 -16.48 -9.41
C GLU A 141 -8.57 -15.92 -8.62
N GLU A 142 -8.45 -14.59 -8.58
CA GLU A 142 -7.35 -13.92 -7.87
C GLU A 142 -7.48 -14.09 -6.36
N ILE A 143 -8.70 -13.97 -5.82
CA ILE A 143 -8.98 -14.19 -4.39
C ILE A 143 -8.57 -15.60 -3.97
N ASN A 144 -9.01 -16.62 -4.68
CA ASN A 144 -8.67 -18.01 -4.36
C ASN A 144 -7.14 -18.23 -4.43
N THR A 145 -6.49 -17.73 -5.48
CA THR A 145 -5.04 -17.81 -5.63
C THR A 145 -4.32 -17.14 -4.44
N ALA A 146 -4.78 -15.97 -4.02
CA ALA A 146 -4.18 -15.26 -2.90
C ALA A 146 -4.41 -15.95 -1.55
N ILE A 147 -5.59 -16.54 -1.32
CA ILE A 147 -5.88 -17.33 -0.10
C ILE A 147 -4.96 -18.56 -0.06
N ASP A 148 -4.90 -19.33 -1.13
CA ASP A 148 -4.11 -20.55 -1.18
C ASP A 148 -2.60 -20.23 -1.00
N PHE A 149 -2.10 -19.20 -1.67
CA PHE A 149 -0.74 -18.69 -1.48
C PHE A 149 -0.48 -18.25 -0.02
N SER A 150 -1.44 -17.59 0.62
CA SER A 150 -1.30 -17.11 2.00
C SER A 150 -1.25 -18.27 3.01
N ILE A 151 -1.97 -19.36 2.75
CA ILE A 151 -1.92 -20.61 3.54
C ILE A 151 -0.58 -21.32 3.30
N GLU A 152 -0.19 -21.54 2.06
CA GLU A 152 1.05 -22.24 1.68
C GLU A 152 2.30 -21.55 2.26
N ASN A 153 2.33 -20.22 2.23
CA ASN A 153 3.42 -19.43 2.80
C ASN A 153 3.25 -19.14 4.30
N ALA A 154 2.30 -19.83 4.92
CA ALA A 154 2.05 -19.77 6.34
C ALA A 154 1.88 -18.31 6.86
N SER A 155 1.28 -17.42 6.08
CA SER A 155 0.93 -16.06 6.50
C SER A 155 -0.37 -16.05 7.30
N ILE A 156 -1.27 -16.96 6.98
CA ILE A 156 -2.51 -17.22 7.71
C ILE A 156 -2.58 -18.72 8.10
N ASN A 157 -3.40 -19.02 9.09
CA ASN A 157 -3.67 -20.39 9.54
C ASN A 157 -5.12 -20.76 9.31
N THR A 158 -5.43 -22.05 9.36
CA THR A 158 -6.79 -22.58 9.38
C THR A 158 -7.06 -23.18 10.77
N ASP A 159 -8.17 -22.85 11.41
CA ASP A 159 -8.57 -23.47 12.67
C ASP A 159 -9.25 -24.84 12.44
N GLU A 160 -9.59 -25.52 13.53
CA GLU A 160 -10.22 -26.86 13.49
C GLU A 160 -11.58 -26.87 12.77
N SER A 161 -12.25 -25.72 12.68
CA SER A 161 -13.53 -25.53 11.99
C SER A 161 -13.36 -25.14 10.52
N GLY A 162 -12.11 -24.99 10.04
CA GLY A 162 -11.80 -24.58 8.67
C GLY A 162 -11.80 -23.06 8.46
N ASN A 163 -11.99 -22.25 9.52
CA ASN A 163 -11.92 -20.80 9.39
C ASN A 163 -10.48 -20.31 9.29
N LEU A 164 -10.29 -19.27 8.48
CA LEU A 164 -8.98 -18.62 8.31
C LEU A 164 -8.70 -17.69 9.50
N LYS A 165 -7.49 -17.71 9.99
CA LYS A 165 -7.01 -16.92 11.12
C LYS A 165 -5.72 -16.19 10.79
N ILE A 166 -5.63 -14.95 11.23
CA ILE A 166 -4.40 -14.15 11.18
C ILE A 166 -3.43 -14.73 12.22
N LYS A 167 -2.17 -14.90 11.84
CA LYS A 167 -1.13 -15.32 12.79
C LYS A 167 -0.93 -14.28 13.89
N PRO A 168 -0.73 -14.71 15.15
CA PRO A 168 -0.57 -13.79 16.29
C PRO A 168 0.50 -12.71 16.06
N GLU A 169 1.64 -13.07 15.47
CA GLU A 169 2.75 -12.15 15.20
C GLU A 169 2.42 -11.11 14.11
N ARG A 170 1.44 -11.37 13.26
CA ARG A 170 1.00 -10.45 12.21
C ARG A 170 -0.12 -9.50 12.66
N ILE A 171 -0.87 -9.86 13.70
CA ILE A 171 -2.01 -9.07 14.18
C ILE A 171 -1.67 -7.58 14.36
N PRO A 172 -0.56 -7.18 15.02
CA PRO A 172 -0.24 -5.76 15.18
C PRO A 172 -0.02 -5.05 13.85
N ILE A 173 0.61 -5.71 12.86
CA ILE A 173 0.85 -5.15 11.53
C ILE A 173 -0.48 -4.96 10.79
N VAL A 174 -1.31 -6.00 10.76
CA VAL A 174 -2.61 -5.99 10.07
C VAL A 174 -3.52 -4.92 10.64
N ARG A 175 -3.65 -4.81 11.97
CA ARG A 175 -4.41 -3.75 12.64
C ARG A 175 -3.95 -2.35 12.23
N ARG A 176 -2.65 -2.10 12.24
CA ARG A 176 -2.05 -0.80 11.90
C ARG A 176 -2.36 -0.40 10.46
N TYR A 177 -2.24 -1.31 9.52
CA TYR A 177 -2.61 -1.04 8.13
C TYR A 177 -4.12 -0.91 7.94
N CYS A 178 -4.92 -1.63 8.70
CA CYS A 178 -6.37 -1.45 8.72
C CYS A 178 -6.74 -0.02 9.18
N PHE A 179 -6.09 0.49 10.22
CA PHE A 179 -6.25 1.89 10.64
C PHE A 179 -5.81 2.87 9.56
N LEU A 180 -4.68 2.61 8.89
CA LEU A 180 -4.20 3.45 7.80
C LEU A 180 -5.23 3.52 6.66
N ASP A 181 -5.83 2.41 6.28
CA ASP A 181 -6.86 2.38 5.25
C ASP A 181 -8.12 3.15 5.67
N LEU A 182 -8.56 2.98 6.90
CA LEU A 182 -9.69 3.74 7.45
C LEU A 182 -9.44 5.23 7.38
N ILE A 183 -8.26 5.69 7.82
CA ILE A 183 -7.88 7.10 7.78
C ILE A 183 -7.80 7.60 6.34
N ALA A 184 -7.21 6.83 5.44
CA ALA A 184 -7.07 7.19 4.04
C ALA A 184 -8.43 7.32 3.33
N ASN A 185 -9.43 6.55 3.73
CA ASN A 185 -10.77 6.58 3.16
C ASN A 185 -11.71 7.57 3.89
N TYR A 186 -11.46 7.88 5.15
CA TYR A 186 -12.36 8.65 6.00
C TYR A 186 -12.08 10.17 6.00
N GLY A 187 -10.90 10.57 5.58
CA GLY A 187 -10.36 11.91 5.81
C GLY A 187 -11.08 13.09 5.16
N GLN A 188 -12.19 12.86 4.47
CA GLN A 188 -12.99 13.96 3.86
C GLN A 188 -14.19 14.41 4.70
N THR A 189 -14.53 13.74 5.80
CA THR A 189 -15.81 13.96 6.52
C THR A 189 -15.65 14.15 8.03
N ILE A 190 -14.46 14.50 8.51
CA ILE A 190 -14.18 14.57 9.95
C ILE A 190 -14.40 15.99 10.46
N GLU A 191 -15.37 16.16 11.36
CA GLU A 191 -15.67 17.39 12.08
C GLU A 191 -14.87 17.50 13.41
N THR A 192 -14.72 18.65 13.96
CA THR A 192 -13.53 19.24 14.58
C THR A 192 -13.65 19.76 15.99
N GLY A 193 -12.51 19.83 16.68
CA GLY A 193 -12.31 20.50 17.98
C GLY A 193 -10.83 20.53 18.42
N ILE A 194 -10.49 21.22 19.51
CA ILE A 194 -9.11 21.51 19.97
C ILE A 194 -8.42 20.25 20.54
N GLY A 195 -7.15 20.02 20.18
CA GLY A 195 -6.35 18.90 20.68
C GLY A 195 -6.41 17.63 19.85
N TYR A 196 -6.56 17.75 18.53
CA TYR A 196 -6.91 16.67 17.64
C TYR A 196 -5.79 16.19 16.72
N LEU A 197 -5.97 14.99 16.14
CA LEU A 197 -5.08 14.42 15.15
C LEU A 197 -5.38 15.00 13.76
N ILE A 198 -4.35 15.44 13.04
CA ILE A 198 -4.46 15.80 11.62
C ILE A 198 -3.94 14.65 10.79
N VAL A 199 -4.74 14.18 9.85
CA VAL A 199 -4.36 13.11 8.94
C VAL A 199 -3.53 13.67 7.80
N ALA A 200 -2.32 13.16 7.60
CA ALA A 200 -1.41 13.62 6.56
C ALA A 200 -1.99 13.36 5.15
N GLY A 201 -1.88 14.37 4.27
CA GLY A 201 -2.40 14.29 2.90
C GLY A 201 -3.83 14.78 2.73
N TYR A 202 -4.51 15.15 3.81
CA TYR A 202 -5.81 15.81 3.78
C TYR A 202 -5.66 17.30 4.11
N SER A 203 -6.33 18.14 3.35
CA SER A 203 -6.29 19.60 3.50
C SER A 203 -7.10 20.14 4.69
N HIS A 204 -7.45 19.31 5.64
CA HIS A 204 -8.23 19.71 6.80
C HIS A 204 -7.33 20.30 7.89
N THR A 205 -7.70 21.48 8.35
CA THR A 205 -7.09 22.15 9.51
C THR A 205 -7.57 21.54 10.84
N TRP A 206 -8.38 20.51 10.77
CA TRP A 206 -9.11 19.95 11.91
C TRP A 206 -8.77 18.49 12.12
N GLY A 207 -8.76 18.03 13.35
CA GLY A 207 -8.39 16.68 13.71
C GLY A 207 -9.47 15.96 14.52
N LEU A 208 -9.15 14.75 14.98
CA LEU A 208 -10.00 13.91 15.82
C LEU A 208 -9.29 13.60 17.13
N PRO A 209 -10.02 13.52 18.25
CA PRO A 209 -9.51 12.83 19.43
C PRO A 209 -9.17 11.38 19.09
N GLN A 210 -8.12 10.84 19.71
CA GLN A 210 -7.74 9.44 19.51
C GLN A 210 -8.88 8.48 19.84
N ALA A 211 -9.66 8.79 20.88
CA ALA A 211 -10.81 7.99 21.27
C ALA A 211 -11.90 7.95 20.19
N ASP A 212 -12.13 9.06 19.47
CA ASP A 212 -13.10 9.09 18.38
C ASP A 212 -12.60 8.30 17.18
N LEU A 213 -11.30 8.32 16.91
CA LEU A 213 -10.73 7.50 15.84
C LEU A 213 -10.89 6.00 16.14
N VAL A 214 -10.71 5.59 17.40
CA VAL A 214 -10.97 4.21 17.85
C VAL A 214 -12.45 3.86 17.66
N ARG A 215 -13.36 4.73 18.06
CA ARG A 215 -14.81 4.53 17.89
C ARG A 215 -15.19 4.37 16.42
N ILE A 216 -14.70 5.25 15.55
CA ILE A 216 -14.92 5.17 14.10
C ILE A 216 -14.40 3.83 13.54
N ALA A 217 -13.23 3.38 13.98
CA ALA A 217 -12.68 2.10 13.56
C ALA A 217 -13.60 0.93 13.94
N LEU A 218 -14.14 0.92 15.15
CA LEU A 218 -15.07 -0.10 15.63
C LEU A 218 -16.43 -0.04 14.93
N ASP A 219 -16.93 1.16 14.63
CA ASP A 219 -18.17 1.33 13.86
C ASP A 219 -18.06 0.73 12.45
N ARG A 220 -16.86 0.80 11.85
CA ARG A 220 -16.59 0.28 10.50
C ARG A 220 -16.16 -1.17 10.47
N ILE A 221 -15.42 -1.61 11.46
CA ILE A 221 -14.88 -2.97 11.59
C ILE A 221 -15.10 -3.45 13.01
N PRO A 222 -16.34 -3.88 13.37
CA PRO A 222 -16.67 -4.30 14.73
C PRO A 222 -15.76 -5.40 15.26
N ASN A 223 -15.37 -6.35 14.43
CA ASN A 223 -14.50 -7.47 14.79
C ASN A 223 -13.07 -7.03 15.18
N LEU A 224 -12.66 -5.81 14.86
CA LEU A 224 -11.34 -5.28 15.24
C LEU A 224 -11.13 -5.33 16.76
N GLN A 225 -12.21 -5.17 17.55
CA GLN A 225 -12.15 -5.28 19.00
C GLN A 225 -11.58 -6.63 19.49
N ASN A 226 -11.84 -7.72 18.79
CA ASN A 226 -11.36 -9.05 19.15
C ASN A 226 -9.84 -9.22 19.00
N TYR A 227 -9.20 -8.31 18.24
CA TYR A 227 -7.77 -8.30 17.97
C TYR A 227 -6.98 -7.32 18.83
N TRP A 228 -7.67 -6.51 19.66
CA TRP A 228 -7.06 -5.71 20.71
C TRP A 228 -7.08 -6.49 22.00
N GLN A 229 -5.92 -6.99 22.41
CA GLN A 229 -5.78 -7.82 23.61
C GLN A 229 -5.72 -6.99 24.89
N LYS A 230 -5.31 -5.73 24.78
CA LYS A 230 -5.15 -4.79 25.88
C LYS A 230 -5.87 -3.47 25.57
N PRO A 231 -6.39 -2.76 26.58
CA PRO A 231 -7.03 -1.47 26.38
C PRO A 231 -6.15 -0.41 25.72
N VAL A 232 -4.83 -0.53 25.82
CA VAL A 232 -3.84 0.37 25.23
C VAL A 232 -3.57 0.08 23.76
N ASP A 233 -3.83 -1.12 23.25
CA ASP A 233 -3.49 -1.56 21.89
C ASP A 233 -3.99 -0.60 20.80
N PRO A 234 -5.25 -0.08 20.83
CA PRO A 234 -5.69 0.88 19.79
C PRO A 234 -4.89 2.18 19.78
N PHE A 235 -4.47 2.65 20.95
CA PHE A 235 -3.68 3.88 21.07
C PHE A 235 -2.24 3.66 20.61
N ASP A 236 -1.67 2.47 20.85
CA ASP A 236 -0.35 2.10 20.34
C ASP A 236 -0.34 2.01 18.81
N ASP A 237 -1.41 1.50 18.20
CA ASP A 237 -1.57 1.46 16.74
C ASP A 237 -1.67 2.88 16.15
N ILE A 238 -2.40 3.79 16.79
CA ILE A 238 -2.48 5.20 16.41
C ILE A 238 -1.10 5.89 16.58
N GLN A 239 -0.42 5.64 17.69
CA GLN A 239 0.91 6.19 17.94
C GLN A 239 1.93 5.74 16.90
N TRP A 240 1.83 4.50 16.43
CA TRP A 240 2.65 4.01 15.34
C TRP A 240 2.42 4.80 14.05
N LEU A 241 1.17 5.13 13.71
CA LEU A 241 0.83 5.98 12.54
C LEU A 241 1.35 7.41 12.70
N ILE A 242 1.30 7.95 13.91
CA ILE A 242 1.89 9.27 14.23
C ILE A 242 3.41 9.24 14.01
N ASN A 243 4.09 8.23 14.52
CA ASN A 243 5.55 8.08 14.40
C ASN A 243 6.00 7.93 12.93
N LEU A 244 5.16 7.35 12.08
CA LEU A 244 5.42 7.27 10.63
C LEU A 244 5.06 8.58 9.89
N GLY A 245 4.41 9.53 10.53
CA GLY A 245 4.01 10.81 9.93
C GLY A 245 2.74 10.73 9.08
N PHE A 246 1.97 9.63 9.17
CA PHE A 246 0.65 9.55 8.53
C PHE A 246 -0.40 10.37 9.28
N ILE A 247 -0.25 10.50 10.58
CA ILE A 247 -1.08 11.34 11.46
C ILE A 247 -0.17 12.38 12.13
N LYS A 248 -0.64 13.60 12.22
CA LYS A 248 0.01 14.67 12.99
C LYS A 248 -0.81 15.00 14.21
N THR A 249 -0.14 15.20 15.34
CA THR A 249 -0.76 15.80 16.52
C THR A 249 -0.72 17.33 16.40
N MET A 250 -1.80 18.00 16.77
CA MET A 250 -1.85 19.45 16.92
C MET A 250 -1.30 19.88 18.29
#